data_828a41fb9719fcc9c7fde61ad46787c7
#
_entry.id   828a41fb9719fcc9c7fde61ad46787c7
#
_cell.length_a   1.000
_cell.length_b   1.000
_cell.length_c   1.000
_cell.angle_alpha   90.00
_cell.angle_beta   90.00
_cell.angle_gamma   90.00
#
_symmetry.space_group_name_H-M   'P 1'
#
loop_
_entity.id
_entity.type
_entity.pdbx_description
1 polymer ?
#
loop_
_entity_poly.entity_id
_entity_poly.type
_entity_poly.pdbx_seq_one_letter_code
_entity_poly.pdbx_strand_id
1 'polypeptide(L)'
;YGSANQGTSKVHGAPLGKEDGKAAKLSYGFDHEEFFVPEEVYEDFRKNVFNRGKRCFNKWKKMMREYKNVYPELYKELSDDVKGYYSFDYSTFINDYPEGLSEATRNTSEKIINEIAKQNPAFLSGTADLASSTKTTIKDGQRFSCDDYSGRNLYFGIREFAMVSIMNGMTLHKGVKVASGGFLVFSDYFKAALRMACLMHLPIVLPLSHDSIAVGEDGPTHQPVEQLAMMRSMVNIQVIRPADAFEMCAAWKKAMETNDRPTALILTRQNVTNVTNATYEDVCHGAYIVSKEDQKLDGIIIATAVSYTHLR
;
A
#
# COMPACT_ATOMS: atom_id res chain seq x y z
N TYR A 1 -14.43 0.72 35.49
CA TYR A 1 -14.34 1.09 36.91
C TYR A 1 -15.55 1.94 37.29
N GLY A 2 -16.09 1.72 38.51
CA GLY A 2 -17.23 2.48 39.02
C GLY A 2 -18.62 2.06 38.49
N SER A 3 -18.72 1.19 37.50
CA SER A 3 -19.95 0.60 37.02
C SER A 3 -20.35 -0.58 37.86
N ALA A 4 -21.66 -0.82 38.03
CA ALA A 4 -22.18 -2.03 38.67
C ALA A 4 -21.75 -3.33 37.96
N ASN A 5 -21.39 -3.24 36.69
CA ASN A 5 -20.92 -4.35 35.87
C ASN A 5 -19.41 -4.46 35.77
N GLN A 6 -18.63 -3.65 36.53
CA GLN A 6 -17.17 -3.68 36.44
C GLN A 6 -16.60 -5.08 36.67
N GLY A 7 -15.53 -5.43 35.93
CA GLY A 7 -14.91 -6.75 36.04
C GLY A 7 -15.68 -7.89 35.39
N THR A 8 -16.79 -7.62 34.72
CA THR A 8 -17.59 -8.61 33.99
C THR A 8 -17.54 -8.38 32.48
N SER A 9 -17.87 -9.41 31.69
CA SER A 9 -17.97 -9.29 30.21
C SER A 9 -19.10 -8.36 29.74
N LYS A 10 -20.03 -7.99 30.61
CA LYS A 10 -21.16 -7.12 30.27
C LYS A 10 -20.75 -5.70 29.86
N VAL A 11 -19.57 -5.24 30.30
CA VAL A 11 -19.05 -3.91 29.91
C VAL A 11 -18.27 -3.92 28.58
N HIS A 12 -18.11 -5.07 27.94
CA HIS A 12 -17.27 -5.19 26.76
C HIS A 12 -17.82 -4.43 25.53
N GLY A 13 -19.09 -4.52 25.25
CA GLY A 13 -19.67 -3.96 24.03
C GLY A 13 -21.04 -3.32 24.20
N ALA A 14 -21.53 -3.21 25.43
CA ALA A 14 -22.81 -2.59 25.74
C ALA A 14 -22.62 -1.20 26.40
N PRO A 15 -23.43 -0.19 26.05
CA PRO A 15 -23.42 1.08 26.76
C PRO A 15 -23.85 0.87 28.23
N LEU A 16 -23.25 1.62 29.14
CA LEU A 16 -23.57 1.52 30.57
C LEU A 16 -25.05 1.90 30.86
N GLY A 17 -25.65 2.76 30.03
CA GLY A 17 -26.95 3.35 30.31
C GLY A 17 -26.83 4.54 31.28
N LYS A 18 -27.96 5.25 31.49
CA LYS A 18 -27.96 6.48 32.29
C LYS A 18 -27.64 6.25 33.76
N GLU A 19 -28.28 5.25 34.39
CA GLU A 19 -28.12 5.02 35.81
C GLU A 19 -26.72 4.52 36.18
N ASP A 20 -26.21 3.55 35.44
CA ASP A 20 -24.87 3.00 35.69
C ASP A 20 -23.77 4.00 35.31
N GLY A 21 -23.97 4.79 34.24
CA GLY A 21 -23.09 5.90 33.86
C GLY A 21 -23.05 7.00 34.94
N LYS A 22 -24.19 7.33 35.56
CA LYS A 22 -24.25 8.26 36.67
C LYS A 22 -23.53 7.72 37.90
N ALA A 23 -23.76 6.46 38.26
CA ALA A 23 -23.09 5.78 39.35
C ALA A 23 -21.57 5.73 39.16
N ALA A 24 -21.11 5.44 37.95
CA ALA A 24 -19.69 5.47 37.58
C ALA A 24 -19.07 6.88 37.75
N LYS A 25 -19.75 7.92 37.28
CA LYS A 25 -19.31 9.32 37.48
C LYS A 25 -19.17 9.67 38.96
N LEU A 26 -20.16 9.33 39.76
CA LEU A 26 -20.09 9.56 41.21
C LEU A 26 -18.94 8.82 41.87
N SER A 27 -18.63 7.59 41.43
CA SER A 27 -17.48 6.83 41.93
C SER A 27 -16.13 7.46 41.64
N TYR A 28 -16.06 8.33 40.62
CA TYR A 28 -14.85 9.12 40.29
C TYR A 28 -14.81 10.46 41.03
N GLY A 29 -15.83 10.79 41.80
CA GLY A 29 -15.98 12.13 42.40
C GLY A 29 -16.38 13.20 41.40
N PHE A 30 -16.97 12.83 40.28
CA PHE A 30 -17.37 13.72 39.20
C PHE A 30 -18.89 13.86 39.14
N ASP A 31 -19.45 14.57 40.10
CA ASP A 31 -20.89 14.85 40.21
C ASP A 31 -21.28 16.12 39.47
N HIS A 32 -21.26 16.04 38.13
CA HIS A 32 -21.65 17.14 37.24
C HIS A 32 -22.64 16.65 36.21
N GLU A 33 -23.35 17.59 35.58
CA GLU A 33 -24.24 17.31 34.46
C GLU A 33 -23.51 16.65 33.27
N GLU A 34 -24.29 16.14 32.32
CA GLU A 34 -23.74 15.54 31.09
C GLU A 34 -22.92 16.54 30.30
N PHE A 35 -21.75 16.10 29.79
CA PHE A 35 -20.83 16.91 28.99
C PHE A 35 -20.19 18.12 29.72
N PHE A 36 -20.37 18.25 31.03
CA PHE A 36 -19.66 19.27 31.80
C PHE A 36 -18.14 19.08 31.72
N VAL A 37 -17.43 20.17 31.45
CA VAL A 37 -15.96 20.26 31.52
C VAL A 37 -15.61 21.47 32.37
N PRO A 38 -14.80 21.31 33.45
CA PRO A 38 -14.34 22.41 34.28
C PRO A 38 -13.63 23.52 33.47
N GLU A 39 -13.86 24.79 33.83
CA GLU A 39 -13.27 25.92 33.10
C GLU A 39 -11.74 25.91 33.13
N GLU A 40 -11.14 25.44 34.24
CA GLU A 40 -9.67 25.28 34.34
C GLU A 40 -9.09 24.33 33.30
N VAL A 41 -9.85 23.30 32.85
CA VAL A 41 -9.46 22.39 31.77
C VAL A 41 -9.47 23.14 30.44
N TYR A 42 -10.50 23.93 30.17
CA TYR A 42 -10.54 24.78 28.97
C TYR A 42 -9.41 25.79 28.93
N GLU A 43 -9.09 26.43 30.07
CA GLU A 43 -7.99 27.39 30.18
C GLU A 43 -6.64 26.72 29.94
N ASP A 44 -6.42 25.55 30.52
CA ASP A 44 -5.18 24.80 30.32
C ASP A 44 -5.02 24.40 28.83
N PHE A 45 -6.06 23.87 28.21
CA PHE A 45 -6.05 23.54 26.79
C PHE A 45 -5.85 24.76 25.88
N ARG A 46 -6.49 25.90 26.18
CA ARG A 46 -6.28 27.15 25.44
C ARG A 46 -4.81 27.57 25.51
N LYS A 47 -4.22 27.56 26.71
CA LYS A 47 -2.85 28.00 26.96
C LYS A 47 -1.82 27.03 26.36
N ASN A 48 -1.90 25.76 26.71
CA ASN A 48 -0.83 24.77 26.50
C ASN A 48 -0.97 24.04 25.17
N VAL A 49 -2.18 23.91 24.62
CA VAL A 49 -2.45 23.20 23.35
C VAL A 49 -2.80 24.19 22.25
N PHE A 50 -3.93 24.89 22.36
CA PHE A 50 -4.47 25.69 21.26
C PHE A 50 -3.56 26.87 20.88
N ASN A 51 -3.16 27.71 21.83
CA ASN A 51 -2.34 28.88 21.54
C ASN A 51 -0.93 28.49 21.08
N ARG A 52 -0.37 27.39 21.61
CA ARG A 52 0.89 26.84 21.16
C ARG A 52 0.77 26.32 19.73
N GLY A 53 -0.26 25.51 19.45
CA GLY A 53 -0.51 24.95 18.12
C GLY A 53 -0.72 26.06 17.08
N LYS A 54 -1.54 27.06 17.39
CA LYS A 54 -1.78 28.23 16.53
C LYS A 54 -0.49 28.99 16.18
N ARG A 55 0.38 29.20 17.17
CA ARG A 55 1.69 29.86 16.93
C ARG A 55 2.59 29.02 16.01
N CYS A 56 2.69 27.71 16.27
CA CYS A 56 3.47 26.80 15.43
C CYS A 56 2.94 26.76 14.01
N PHE A 57 1.63 26.65 13.85
CA PHE A 57 0.96 26.64 12.54
C PHE A 57 1.19 27.93 11.76
N ASN A 58 1.08 29.11 12.43
CA ASN A 58 1.33 30.39 11.77
C ASN A 58 2.81 30.54 11.32
N LYS A 59 3.76 30.08 12.14
CA LYS A 59 5.19 30.04 11.77
C LYS A 59 5.40 29.13 10.54
N TRP A 60 4.82 27.94 10.55
CA TRP A 60 4.89 27.01 9.44
C TRP A 60 4.27 27.61 8.16
N LYS A 61 3.09 28.22 8.24
CA LYS A 61 2.47 28.89 7.09
C LYS A 61 3.31 30.01 6.50
N LYS A 62 4.00 30.78 7.36
CA LYS A 62 4.94 31.83 6.91
C LYS A 62 6.11 31.18 6.17
N MET A 63 6.76 30.20 6.79
CA MET A 63 7.88 29.46 6.19
C MET A 63 7.50 28.85 4.83
N MET A 64 6.34 28.22 4.72
CA MET A 64 5.88 27.61 3.47
C MET A 64 5.61 28.62 2.36
N ARG A 65 5.18 29.84 2.69
CA ARG A 65 5.06 30.93 1.72
C ARG A 65 6.42 31.39 1.23
N GLU A 66 7.39 31.54 2.13
CA GLU A 66 8.77 31.90 1.77
C GLU A 66 9.41 30.79 0.95
N TYR A 67 9.24 29.53 1.33
CA TYR A 67 9.73 28.37 0.60
C TYR A 67 9.18 28.33 -0.84
N LYS A 68 7.88 28.58 -1.03
CA LYS A 68 7.26 28.67 -2.34
C LYS A 68 7.87 29.75 -3.22
N ASN A 69 8.24 30.89 -2.64
CA ASN A 69 8.83 32.01 -3.39
C ASN A 69 10.29 31.76 -3.77
N VAL A 70 11.05 31.11 -2.88
CA VAL A 70 12.51 30.88 -3.07
C VAL A 70 12.76 29.61 -3.88
N TYR A 71 11.93 28.55 -3.67
CA TYR A 71 12.08 27.22 -4.27
C TYR A 71 10.77 26.73 -4.88
N PRO A 72 10.26 27.38 -5.95
CA PRO A 72 8.93 27.07 -6.50
C PRO A 72 8.79 25.62 -6.98
N GLU A 73 9.84 25.05 -7.60
CA GLU A 73 9.82 23.66 -8.09
C GLU A 73 9.75 22.65 -6.94
N LEU A 74 10.60 22.80 -5.92
CA LEU A 74 10.58 21.92 -4.74
C LEU A 74 9.28 22.08 -3.94
N TYR A 75 8.71 23.30 -3.90
CA TYR A 75 7.39 23.50 -3.29
C TYR A 75 6.28 22.78 -4.05
N LYS A 76 6.34 22.80 -5.39
CA LYS A 76 5.40 22.08 -6.23
C LYS A 76 5.50 20.58 -5.98
N GLU A 77 6.71 20.02 -6.02
CA GLU A 77 6.99 18.62 -5.73
C GLU A 77 6.40 18.21 -4.37
N LEU A 78 6.79 18.89 -3.29
CA LEU A 78 6.24 18.63 -1.94
C LEU A 78 4.71 18.73 -1.89
N SER A 79 4.12 19.72 -2.60
CA SER A 79 2.68 19.90 -2.65
C SER A 79 1.97 18.75 -3.35
N ASP A 80 2.55 18.24 -4.43
CA ASP A 80 2.02 17.13 -5.21
C ASP A 80 2.16 15.82 -4.41
N ASP A 81 3.28 15.59 -3.75
CA ASP A 81 3.50 14.44 -2.85
C ASP A 81 2.49 14.40 -1.70
N VAL A 82 2.25 15.55 -1.03
CA VAL A 82 1.26 15.65 0.06
C VAL A 82 -0.17 15.41 -0.45
N LYS A 83 -0.46 15.76 -1.71
CA LYS A 83 -1.76 15.46 -2.35
C LYS A 83 -1.87 14.02 -2.84
N GLY A 84 -0.75 13.29 -2.93
CA GLY A 84 -0.69 11.93 -3.43
C GLY A 84 -0.69 11.85 -4.96
N TYR A 85 -0.18 12.87 -5.65
CA TYR A 85 -0.09 12.89 -7.11
C TYR A 85 1.20 12.22 -7.57
N TYR A 86 1.11 10.92 -7.81
CA TYR A 86 2.19 10.09 -8.33
C TYR A 86 1.80 9.52 -9.69
N SER A 87 2.79 9.34 -10.55
CA SER A 87 2.60 8.77 -11.87
C SER A 87 3.79 7.93 -12.29
N PHE A 88 3.60 7.10 -13.30
CA PHE A 88 4.66 6.35 -13.95
C PHE A 88 4.48 6.39 -15.45
N ASP A 89 5.41 7.07 -16.12
CA ASP A 89 5.51 7.01 -17.58
C ASP A 89 6.45 5.87 -17.97
N TYR A 90 5.93 4.88 -18.68
CA TYR A 90 6.68 3.73 -19.16
C TYR A 90 6.85 3.70 -20.67
N SER A 91 6.54 4.79 -21.37
CA SER A 91 6.54 4.85 -22.85
C SER A 91 7.89 4.50 -23.48
N THR A 92 8.99 4.86 -22.84
CA THR A 92 10.34 4.48 -23.27
C THR A 92 10.76 3.12 -22.75
N PHE A 93 10.40 2.81 -21.51
CA PHE A 93 10.77 1.56 -20.83
C PHE A 93 10.24 0.32 -21.55
N ILE A 94 9.02 0.37 -22.07
CA ILE A 94 8.38 -0.78 -22.73
C ILE A 94 9.10 -1.22 -24.00
N ASN A 95 9.87 -0.35 -24.64
CA ASN A 95 10.61 -0.68 -25.86
C ASN A 95 11.72 -1.74 -25.62
N ASP A 96 12.15 -1.92 -24.37
CA ASP A 96 13.14 -2.94 -24.00
C ASP A 96 12.51 -4.34 -23.86
N TYR A 97 11.18 -4.46 -24.06
CA TYR A 97 10.41 -5.69 -23.87
C TYR A 97 9.69 -6.12 -25.17
N PRO A 98 10.43 -6.59 -26.19
CA PRO A 98 9.80 -7.07 -27.42
C PRO A 98 8.95 -8.31 -27.18
N GLU A 99 8.04 -8.59 -28.11
CA GLU A 99 7.30 -9.83 -28.15
C GLU A 99 8.26 -11.02 -28.14
N GLY A 100 7.91 -12.08 -27.40
CA GLY A 100 8.71 -13.30 -27.28
C GLY A 100 9.85 -13.23 -26.25
N LEU A 101 10.18 -12.06 -25.70
CA LEU A 101 11.13 -11.96 -24.58
C LEU A 101 10.57 -12.71 -23.38
N SER A 102 11.40 -13.52 -22.71
CA SER A 102 10.99 -14.30 -21.56
C SER A 102 11.70 -13.86 -20.29
N GLU A 103 10.95 -13.33 -19.34
CA GLU A 103 11.46 -12.87 -18.04
C GLU A 103 10.41 -13.09 -16.94
N ALA A 104 10.84 -13.33 -15.70
CA ALA A 104 9.95 -13.38 -14.55
C ALA A 104 9.38 -12.00 -14.23
N THR A 105 8.08 -11.87 -13.98
CA THR A 105 7.44 -10.56 -13.74
C THR A 105 7.99 -9.85 -12.51
N ARG A 106 8.54 -10.57 -11.51
CA ARG A 106 9.25 -9.93 -10.39
C ARG A 106 10.53 -9.20 -10.84
N ASN A 107 11.25 -9.70 -11.86
CA ASN A 107 12.45 -9.05 -12.39
C ASN A 107 12.08 -7.81 -13.21
N THR A 108 11.03 -7.91 -14.02
CA THR A 108 10.45 -6.74 -14.72
C THR A 108 10.01 -5.68 -13.70
N SER A 109 9.35 -6.10 -12.62
CA SER A 109 8.94 -5.19 -11.53
C SER A 109 10.13 -4.51 -10.85
N GLU A 110 11.27 -5.19 -10.63
CA GLU A 110 12.50 -4.55 -10.10
C GLU A 110 12.96 -3.39 -10.97
N LYS A 111 12.98 -3.61 -12.27
CA LYS A 111 13.40 -2.57 -13.25
C LYS A 111 12.41 -1.40 -13.23
N ILE A 112 11.11 -1.69 -13.19
CA ILE A 112 10.05 -0.67 -13.09
C ILE A 112 10.15 0.13 -11.78
N ILE A 113 10.38 -0.51 -10.64
CA ILE A 113 10.60 0.16 -9.34
C ILE A 113 11.74 1.20 -9.46
N ASN A 114 12.81 0.83 -10.16
CA ASN A 114 13.94 1.74 -10.37
C ASN A 114 13.59 2.91 -11.30
N GLU A 115 12.78 2.71 -12.34
CA GLU A 115 12.29 3.80 -13.18
C GLU A 115 11.28 4.71 -12.44
N ILE A 116 10.37 4.13 -11.67
CA ILE A 116 9.46 4.89 -10.79
C ILE A 116 10.25 5.75 -9.81
N ALA A 117 11.30 5.19 -9.20
CA ALA A 117 12.15 5.90 -8.25
C ALA A 117 12.91 7.10 -8.86
N LYS A 118 13.23 7.05 -10.14
CA LYS A 118 13.79 8.19 -10.87
C LYS A 118 12.76 9.29 -11.14
N GLN A 119 11.53 8.89 -11.46
CA GLN A 119 10.44 9.82 -11.79
C GLN A 119 9.76 10.41 -10.56
N ASN A 120 9.84 9.73 -9.38
CA ASN A 120 9.18 10.12 -8.15
C ASN A 120 10.16 10.08 -6.98
N PRO A 121 10.80 11.20 -6.60
CA PRO A 121 11.77 11.25 -5.50
C PRO A 121 11.21 10.78 -4.15
N ALA A 122 9.93 11.01 -3.88
CA ALA A 122 9.23 10.59 -2.67
C ALA A 122 8.75 9.13 -2.67
N PHE A 123 9.10 8.34 -3.70
CA PHE A 123 8.80 6.92 -3.73
C PHE A 123 9.80 6.12 -2.87
N LEU A 124 9.27 5.33 -1.96
CA LEU A 124 10.02 4.46 -1.04
C LEU A 124 9.69 3.00 -1.31
N SER A 125 10.71 2.15 -1.23
CA SER A 125 10.53 0.71 -1.40
C SER A 125 11.08 -0.07 -0.24
N GLY A 126 10.51 -1.26 0.04
CA GLY A 126 10.95 -2.05 1.18
C GLY A 126 10.59 -3.53 1.10
N THR A 127 11.00 -4.28 2.14
CA THR A 127 10.72 -5.70 2.24
C THR A 127 10.91 -6.24 3.66
N ALA A 128 10.23 -7.36 3.95
CA ALA A 128 10.39 -8.12 5.18
C ALA A 128 11.50 -9.19 5.02
N ASP A 129 12.76 -8.73 4.94
CA ASP A 129 13.99 -9.54 4.85
C ASP A 129 14.13 -10.42 3.58
N LEU A 130 13.48 -10.03 2.49
CA LEU A 130 13.43 -10.80 1.24
C LEU A 130 13.90 -10.00 0.01
N ALA A 131 14.75 -8.96 0.18
CA ALA A 131 15.11 -8.00 -0.86
C ALA A 131 15.61 -8.66 -2.16
N SER A 132 16.52 -9.64 -2.06
CA SER A 132 17.08 -10.33 -3.21
C SER A 132 16.06 -11.18 -3.97
N SER A 133 15.06 -11.71 -3.27
CA SER A 133 14.05 -12.61 -3.83
C SER A 133 12.82 -11.86 -4.34
N THR A 134 12.35 -10.83 -3.63
CA THR A 134 11.19 -10.02 -4.02
C THR A 134 11.52 -8.95 -5.05
N LYS A 135 12.82 -8.65 -5.22
CA LYS A 135 13.29 -7.69 -6.21
C LYS A 135 12.71 -6.27 -6.01
N THR A 136 12.69 -5.80 -4.76
CA THR A 136 12.09 -4.52 -4.39
C THR A 136 13.11 -3.44 -4.03
N THR A 137 14.39 -3.63 -4.36
CA THR A 137 15.45 -2.67 -4.04
C THR A 137 15.54 -1.55 -5.06
N ILE A 138 15.55 -0.31 -4.59
CA ILE A 138 15.96 0.87 -5.36
C ILE A 138 17.49 0.90 -5.35
N LYS A 139 18.14 0.73 -6.50
CA LYS A 139 19.61 0.51 -6.62
C LYS A 139 20.43 1.67 -6.01
N ASP A 140 20.04 2.90 -6.29
CA ASP A 140 20.73 4.10 -5.79
C ASP A 140 20.03 4.71 -4.58
N GLY A 141 19.08 3.99 -3.97
CA GLY A 141 18.16 4.49 -2.98
C GLY A 141 18.67 4.46 -1.54
N GLN A 142 19.89 4.09 -1.27
CA GLN A 142 20.47 3.93 0.06
C GLN A 142 19.52 3.26 1.08
N ARG A 143 20.04 2.85 2.22
CA ARG A 143 19.24 2.31 3.31
C ARG A 143 18.68 3.42 4.18
N PHE A 144 17.38 3.46 4.42
CA PHE A 144 16.78 4.29 5.46
C PHE A 144 17.16 3.73 6.84
N SER A 145 17.81 4.52 7.67
CA SER A 145 18.28 4.10 9.00
C SER A 145 18.23 5.26 10.01
N CYS A 146 18.50 4.97 11.28
CA CYS A 146 18.58 6.01 12.32
C CYS A 146 19.76 6.99 12.09
N ASP A 147 20.77 6.59 11.35
CA ASP A 147 21.94 7.41 11.05
C ASP A 147 21.79 8.17 9.71
N ASP A 148 20.87 7.71 8.82
CA ASP A 148 20.61 8.33 7.53
C ASP A 148 19.15 8.18 7.13
N TYR A 149 18.40 9.28 7.24
CA TYR A 149 16.99 9.36 6.82
C TYR A 149 16.80 9.71 5.34
N SER A 150 17.86 9.90 4.56
CA SER A 150 17.78 10.16 3.12
C SER A 150 17.56 8.88 2.30
N GLY A 151 17.78 7.72 2.91
CA GLY A 151 17.61 6.43 2.28
C GLY A 151 16.17 6.15 1.86
N ARG A 152 15.99 5.45 0.74
CA ARG A 152 14.68 5.09 0.18
C ARG A 152 14.38 3.60 0.23
N ASN A 153 15.30 2.77 0.74
CA ASN A 153 15.11 1.34 0.96
C ASN A 153 14.82 1.05 2.43
N LEU A 154 13.67 0.43 2.69
CA LEU A 154 13.16 0.09 4.02
C LEU A 154 13.37 -1.40 4.30
N TYR A 155 14.07 -1.74 5.37
CA TYR A 155 14.31 -3.12 5.79
C TYR A 155 13.57 -3.41 7.09
N PHE A 156 12.45 -4.10 7.00
CA PHE A 156 11.56 -4.36 8.15
C PHE A 156 11.97 -5.58 8.99
N GLY A 157 12.90 -6.41 8.48
CA GLY A 157 13.17 -7.73 9.03
C GLY A 157 11.98 -8.67 8.79
N ILE A 158 11.98 -9.85 9.40
CA ILE A 158 10.90 -10.85 9.28
C ILE A 158 9.69 -10.38 10.12
N ARG A 159 8.96 -9.36 9.62
CA ARG A 159 7.87 -8.67 10.34
C ARG A 159 6.81 -8.16 9.37
N GLU A 160 6.15 -9.03 8.65
CA GLU A 160 5.19 -8.69 7.59
C GLU A 160 4.02 -7.85 8.13
N PHE A 161 3.48 -8.18 9.30
CA PHE A 161 2.43 -7.39 9.93
C PHE A 161 2.89 -5.96 10.25
N ALA A 162 4.08 -5.82 10.85
CA ALA A 162 4.65 -4.51 11.16
C ALA A 162 4.99 -3.73 9.88
N MET A 163 5.52 -4.39 8.84
CA MET A 163 5.80 -3.79 7.54
C MET A 163 4.55 -3.11 6.99
N VAL A 164 3.45 -3.82 6.85
CA VAL A 164 2.21 -3.24 6.30
C VAL A 164 1.60 -2.20 7.24
N SER A 165 1.71 -2.38 8.57
CA SER A 165 1.24 -1.38 9.54
C SER A 165 2.04 -0.09 9.46
N ILE A 166 3.36 -0.16 9.27
CA ILE A 166 4.24 1.01 9.08
C ILE A 166 3.91 1.70 7.75
N MET A 167 3.71 0.94 6.66
CA MET A 167 3.26 1.50 5.38
C MET A 167 1.93 2.26 5.52
N ASN A 168 0.98 1.72 6.29
CA ASN A 168 -0.28 2.40 6.59
C ASN A 168 -0.04 3.74 7.29
N GLY A 169 0.84 3.76 8.30
CA GLY A 169 1.21 4.98 9.02
C GLY A 169 1.89 6.03 8.13
N MET A 170 2.82 5.59 7.26
CA MET A 170 3.49 6.47 6.29
C MET A 170 2.48 7.09 5.32
N THR A 171 1.57 6.30 4.79
CA THR A 171 0.53 6.77 3.86
C THR A 171 -0.46 7.73 4.53
N LEU A 172 -0.83 7.48 5.79
CA LEU A 172 -1.65 8.40 6.59
C LEU A 172 -0.96 9.74 6.83
N HIS A 173 0.36 9.73 7.05
CA HIS A 173 1.14 10.96 7.22
C HIS A 173 1.17 11.78 5.92
N LYS A 174 1.09 11.11 4.76
CA LYS A 174 1.25 11.69 3.42
C LYS A 174 2.67 12.17 3.10
N GLY A 175 2.89 12.60 1.86
CA GLY A 175 4.17 13.11 1.39
C GLY A 175 5.12 12.03 0.89
N VAL A 176 4.70 10.76 0.89
CA VAL A 176 5.44 9.64 0.30
C VAL A 176 4.51 8.63 -0.34
N LYS A 177 4.97 7.97 -1.38
CA LYS A 177 4.36 6.76 -1.95
C LYS A 177 5.21 5.57 -1.54
N VAL A 178 4.62 4.54 -0.96
CA VAL A 178 5.36 3.40 -0.43
C VAL A 178 4.92 2.09 -1.08
N ALA A 179 5.92 1.30 -1.51
CA ALA A 179 5.75 -0.08 -1.94
C ALA A 179 6.59 -1.00 -1.06
N SER A 180 6.07 -2.16 -0.69
CA SER A 180 6.90 -3.16 0.01
C SER A 180 6.53 -4.57 -0.41
N GLY A 181 7.56 -5.35 -0.73
CA GLY A 181 7.43 -6.69 -1.26
C GLY A 181 7.54 -7.79 -0.22
N GLY A 182 6.90 -8.88 -0.54
CA GLY A 182 6.98 -10.15 0.19
C GLY A 182 6.68 -11.31 -0.76
N PHE A 183 6.65 -12.54 -0.23
CA PHE A 183 6.07 -13.65 -0.98
C PHE A 183 4.56 -13.67 -0.78
N LEU A 184 3.83 -14.09 -1.82
CA LEU A 184 2.37 -14.11 -1.77
C LEU A 184 1.83 -14.95 -0.60
N VAL A 185 2.44 -16.11 -0.32
CA VAL A 185 2.06 -16.98 0.80
C VAL A 185 2.15 -16.26 2.15
N PHE A 186 3.11 -15.35 2.35
CA PHE A 186 3.28 -14.62 3.60
C PHE A 186 2.27 -13.47 3.78
N SER A 187 1.35 -13.30 2.82
CA SER A 187 0.18 -12.44 3.04
C SER A 187 -0.68 -12.88 4.23
N ASP A 188 -0.59 -14.13 4.62
CA ASP A 188 -1.25 -14.65 5.83
C ASP A 188 -0.81 -13.90 7.09
N TYR A 189 0.46 -13.49 7.17
CA TYR A 189 1.01 -12.76 8.31
C TYR A 189 0.62 -11.27 8.34
N PHE A 190 0.38 -10.64 7.20
CA PHE A 190 0.00 -9.22 7.15
C PHE A 190 -1.47 -8.97 6.81
N LYS A 191 -2.28 -9.99 6.62
CA LYS A 191 -3.71 -9.89 6.25
C LYS A 191 -4.48 -8.87 7.10
N ALA A 192 -4.30 -8.89 8.42
CA ALA A 192 -5.02 -7.97 9.31
C ALA A 192 -4.63 -6.51 9.07
N ALA A 193 -3.33 -6.21 8.88
CA ALA A 193 -2.85 -4.87 8.56
C ALA A 193 -3.30 -4.42 7.17
N LEU A 194 -3.32 -5.31 6.17
CA LEU A 194 -3.84 -5.04 4.83
C LEU A 194 -5.35 -4.74 4.88
N ARG A 195 -6.12 -5.50 5.68
CA ARG A 195 -7.54 -5.22 5.87
C ARG A 195 -7.77 -3.82 6.43
N MET A 196 -6.91 -3.35 7.33
CA MET A 196 -6.97 -1.96 7.82
C MET A 196 -6.65 -0.96 6.72
N ALA A 197 -5.66 -1.21 5.86
CA ALA A 197 -5.41 -0.36 4.69
C ALA A 197 -6.65 -0.24 3.79
N CYS A 198 -7.36 -1.36 3.55
CA CYS A 198 -8.60 -1.39 2.77
C CYS A 198 -9.71 -0.54 3.41
N LEU A 199 -9.91 -0.68 4.72
CA LEU A 199 -10.93 0.07 5.49
C LEU A 199 -10.63 1.57 5.56
N MET A 200 -9.36 1.93 5.61
CA MET A 200 -8.87 3.31 5.73
C MET A 200 -8.59 3.96 4.36
N HIS A 201 -8.86 3.25 3.26
CA HIS A 201 -8.62 3.74 1.89
C HIS A 201 -7.17 4.16 1.63
N LEU A 202 -6.19 3.38 2.10
CA LEU A 202 -4.77 3.72 2.01
C LEU A 202 -4.13 3.15 0.74
N PRO A 203 -3.55 3.97 -0.14
CA PRO A 203 -2.98 3.55 -1.42
C PRO A 203 -1.56 3.00 -1.29
N ILE A 204 -1.34 2.01 -0.43
CA ILE A 204 -0.08 1.26 -0.36
C ILE A 204 0.03 0.31 -1.55
N VAL A 205 1.26 -0.01 -1.97
CA VAL A 205 1.54 -0.96 -3.05
C VAL A 205 2.28 -2.19 -2.51
N LEU A 206 1.79 -3.37 -2.84
CA LEU A 206 2.33 -4.65 -2.40
C LEU A 206 2.74 -5.51 -3.61
N PRO A 207 3.99 -5.42 -4.09
CA PRO A 207 4.53 -6.36 -5.08
C PRO A 207 4.83 -7.70 -4.39
N LEU A 208 3.99 -8.71 -4.66
CA LEU A 208 4.02 -10.02 -4.02
C LEU A 208 4.47 -11.09 -4.99
N SER A 209 5.69 -11.55 -4.84
CA SER A 209 6.28 -12.57 -5.71
C SER A 209 5.95 -13.99 -5.26
N HIS A 210 6.41 -14.98 -6.04
CA HIS A 210 6.14 -16.42 -5.78
C HIS A 210 4.62 -16.70 -5.80
N ASP A 211 4.00 -16.38 -6.93
CA ASP A 211 2.55 -16.27 -7.14
C ASP A 211 1.78 -17.58 -7.18
N SER A 212 2.47 -18.73 -7.25
CA SER A 212 1.80 -20.02 -7.49
C SER A 212 2.60 -21.21 -6.93
N ILE A 213 2.05 -22.41 -7.07
CA ILE A 213 2.71 -23.67 -6.70
C ILE A 213 3.96 -23.97 -7.56
N ALA A 214 4.19 -23.22 -8.65
CA ALA A 214 5.34 -23.37 -9.54
C ALA A 214 6.62 -22.69 -9.02
N VAL A 215 6.74 -22.46 -7.71
CA VAL A 215 7.95 -21.87 -7.09
C VAL A 215 9.13 -22.82 -6.99
N GLY A 216 8.92 -24.12 -7.20
CA GLY A 216 9.98 -25.12 -7.28
C GLY A 216 10.51 -25.59 -5.91
N GLU A 217 11.83 -25.49 -5.72
CA GLU A 217 12.54 -26.01 -4.58
C GLU A 217 12.19 -25.42 -3.21
N ASP A 218 11.55 -24.26 -3.18
CA ASP A 218 11.09 -23.63 -1.93
C ASP A 218 10.07 -24.50 -1.16
N GLY A 219 9.32 -25.36 -1.88
CA GLY A 219 8.42 -26.35 -1.32
C GLY A 219 7.09 -25.81 -0.79
N PRO A 220 6.29 -26.66 -0.12
CA PRO A 220 4.90 -26.37 0.22
C PRO A 220 4.73 -25.17 1.16
N THR A 221 5.70 -24.84 2.00
CA THR A 221 5.65 -23.69 2.91
C THR A 221 5.68 -22.33 2.19
N HIS A 222 6.05 -22.33 0.90
CA HIS A 222 6.18 -21.14 0.06
C HIS A 222 5.23 -21.13 -1.14
N GLN A 223 4.40 -22.16 -1.28
CA GLN A 223 3.46 -22.36 -2.39
C GLN A 223 2.07 -21.80 -2.03
N PRO A 224 1.69 -20.64 -2.53
CA PRO A 224 0.36 -20.06 -2.26
C PRO A 224 -0.73 -20.86 -3.00
N VAL A 225 -1.85 -21.09 -2.33
CA VAL A 225 -3.05 -21.75 -2.90
C VAL A 225 -4.27 -20.84 -2.67
N GLU A 226 -4.61 -20.56 -1.42
CA GLU A 226 -5.79 -19.78 -1.03
C GLU A 226 -5.56 -18.26 -0.98
N GLN A 227 -4.32 -17.77 -0.98
CA GLN A 227 -3.98 -16.37 -0.73
C GLN A 227 -4.55 -15.42 -1.78
N LEU A 228 -4.59 -15.84 -3.06
CA LEU A 228 -5.19 -15.03 -4.12
C LEU A 228 -6.70 -14.86 -3.94
N ALA A 229 -7.40 -15.95 -3.60
CA ALA A 229 -8.82 -15.93 -3.31
C ALA A 229 -9.10 -15.08 -2.06
N MET A 230 -8.29 -15.23 -1.02
CA MET A 230 -8.35 -14.45 0.20
C MET A 230 -8.23 -12.95 -0.09
N MET A 231 -7.25 -12.51 -0.89
CA MET A 231 -7.10 -11.11 -1.26
C MET A 231 -8.30 -10.59 -2.06
N ARG A 232 -8.76 -11.36 -3.05
CA ARG A 232 -9.94 -10.99 -3.86
C ARG A 232 -11.25 -10.93 -3.07
N SER A 233 -11.32 -11.60 -1.92
CA SER A 233 -12.49 -11.53 -1.01
C SER A 233 -12.50 -10.29 -0.11
N MET A 234 -11.39 -9.57 0.01
CA MET A 234 -11.35 -8.34 0.80
C MET A 234 -12.02 -7.19 0.03
N VAL A 235 -12.83 -6.42 0.74
CA VAL A 235 -13.47 -5.22 0.18
C VAL A 235 -12.42 -4.12 0.00
N ASN A 236 -12.51 -3.38 -1.11
CA ASN A 236 -11.72 -2.19 -1.37
C ASN A 236 -10.20 -2.44 -1.53
N ILE A 237 -9.82 -3.55 -2.14
CA ILE A 237 -8.46 -3.82 -2.60
C ILE A 237 -8.44 -3.95 -4.13
N GLN A 238 -7.37 -3.50 -4.75
CA GLN A 238 -7.07 -3.76 -6.14
C GLN A 238 -6.04 -4.89 -6.22
N VAL A 239 -6.40 -6.00 -6.88
CA VAL A 239 -5.52 -7.16 -7.08
C VAL A 239 -5.27 -7.32 -8.56
N ILE A 240 -4.02 -7.12 -8.99
CA ILE A 240 -3.60 -7.26 -10.38
C ILE A 240 -2.56 -8.37 -10.45
N ARG A 241 -2.74 -9.29 -11.39
CA ARG A 241 -1.85 -10.44 -11.62
C ARG A 241 -1.35 -10.39 -13.06
N PRO A 242 -0.29 -9.62 -13.35
CA PRO A 242 0.21 -9.40 -14.70
C PRO A 242 0.74 -10.69 -15.35
N ALA A 243 0.40 -10.90 -16.62
CA ALA A 243 0.85 -12.06 -17.38
C ALA A 243 2.26 -11.88 -17.94
N ASP A 244 2.64 -10.64 -18.30
CA ASP A 244 3.93 -10.31 -18.91
C ASP A 244 4.39 -8.87 -18.60
N ALA A 245 5.40 -8.40 -19.31
CA ALA A 245 5.95 -7.06 -19.10
C ALA A 245 5.00 -5.93 -19.52
N PHE A 246 4.16 -6.12 -20.52
CA PHE A 246 3.17 -5.12 -20.95
C PHE A 246 2.15 -4.88 -19.87
N GLU A 247 1.53 -5.95 -19.37
CA GLU A 247 0.59 -5.85 -18.25
C GLU A 247 1.29 -5.35 -16.98
N MET A 248 2.58 -5.68 -16.77
CA MET A 248 3.34 -5.22 -15.60
C MET A 248 3.53 -3.69 -15.59
N CYS A 249 3.89 -3.11 -16.73
CA CYS A 249 4.01 -1.66 -16.87
C CYS A 249 2.69 -0.95 -16.58
N ALA A 250 1.61 -1.44 -17.17
CA ALA A 250 0.26 -0.90 -16.95
C ALA A 250 -0.19 -1.07 -15.48
N ALA A 251 0.09 -2.21 -14.86
CA ALA A 251 -0.24 -2.49 -13.46
C ALA A 251 0.49 -1.58 -12.49
N TRP A 252 1.78 -1.32 -12.70
CA TRP A 252 2.53 -0.36 -11.90
C TRP A 252 2.04 1.08 -12.09
N LYS A 253 1.77 1.50 -13.34
CA LYS A 253 1.16 2.81 -13.59
C LYS A 253 -0.14 2.94 -12.81
N LYS A 254 -1.01 1.96 -12.90
CA LYS A 254 -2.29 1.93 -12.16
C LYS A 254 -2.07 2.00 -10.65
N ALA A 255 -1.10 1.27 -10.10
CA ALA A 255 -0.77 1.30 -8.68
C ALA A 255 -0.26 2.67 -8.23
N MET A 256 0.55 3.35 -9.03
CA MET A 256 1.05 4.69 -8.75
C MET A 256 -0.06 5.74 -8.74
N GLU A 257 -0.97 5.69 -9.69
CA GLU A 257 -2.09 6.63 -9.84
C GLU A 257 -3.26 6.36 -8.88
N THR A 258 -3.32 5.17 -8.27
CA THR A 258 -4.38 4.83 -7.32
C THR A 258 -4.16 5.54 -5.97
N ASN A 259 -5.17 6.27 -5.49
CA ASN A 259 -5.10 7.12 -4.29
C ASN A 259 -6.12 6.77 -3.21
N ASP A 260 -6.96 5.75 -3.42
CA ASP A 260 -8.11 5.46 -2.56
C ASP A 260 -8.18 4.01 -2.05
N ARG A 261 -7.20 3.18 -2.38
CA ARG A 261 -7.16 1.77 -1.97
C ARG A 261 -5.78 1.14 -2.11
N PRO A 262 -5.48 0.06 -1.38
CA PRO A 262 -4.25 -0.69 -1.59
C PRO A 262 -4.27 -1.43 -2.93
N THR A 263 -3.08 -1.59 -3.53
CA THR A 263 -2.87 -2.40 -4.74
C THR A 263 -1.91 -3.53 -4.44
N ALA A 264 -2.35 -4.77 -4.65
CA ALA A 264 -1.51 -5.97 -4.64
C ALA A 264 -1.16 -6.37 -6.08
N LEU A 265 0.14 -6.41 -6.38
CA LEU A 265 0.68 -6.88 -7.65
C LEU A 265 1.21 -8.31 -7.44
N ILE A 266 0.61 -9.29 -8.09
CA ILE A 266 0.94 -10.71 -7.91
C ILE A 266 1.92 -11.14 -8.99
N LEU A 267 3.15 -11.49 -8.60
CA LEU A 267 4.31 -11.59 -9.48
C LEU A 267 4.86 -13.01 -9.55
N THR A 268 5.26 -13.44 -10.76
CA THR A 268 5.86 -14.76 -10.98
C THR A 268 7.31 -14.82 -10.49
N ARG A 269 7.75 -15.99 -10.02
CA ARG A 269 9.16 -16.36 -9.84
C ARG A 269 9.74 -16.94 -11.14
N GLN A 270 8.95 -17.76 -11.81
CA GLN A 270 9.29 -18.35 -13.10
C GLN A 270 9.19 -17.33 -14.23
N ASN A 271 9.95 -17.57 -15.30
CA ASN A 271 9.87 -16.74 -16.48
C ASN A 271 8.54 -16.92 -17.20
N VAL A 272 8.05 -15.83 -17.77
CA VAL A 272 6.87 -15.76 -18.64
C VAL A 272 7.25 -15.04 -19.92
N THR A 273 6.61 -15.39 -21.01
CA THR A 273 6.91 -14.81 -22.34
C THR A 273 5.99 -13.63 -22.62
N ASN A 274 6.52 -12.55 -23.17
CA ASN A 274 5.72 -11.40 -23.60
C ASN A 274 4.85 -11.78 -24.78
N VAL A 275 3.54 -11.69 -24.62
CA VAL A 275 2.55 -12.16 -25.61
C VAL A 275 1.28 -11.31 -25.67
N THR A 276 1.05 -10.39 -24.70
CA THR A 276 -0.25 -9.73 -24.60
C THR A 276 -0.37 -8.46 -25.44
N ASN A 277 0.68 -7.70 -25.62
CA ASN A 277 0.65 -6.34 -26.17
C ASN A 277 -0.42 -5.43 -25.50
N ALA A 278 -0.68 -5.69 -24.20
CA ALA A 278 -1.72 -5.02 -23.44
C ALA A 278 -1.46 -3.53 -23.32
N THR A 279 -2.49 -2.73 -23.48
CA THR A 279 -2.47 -1.29 -23.19
C THR A 279 -2.80 -1.01 -21.72
N TYR A 280 -2.60 0.23 -21.29
CA TYR A 280 -3.02 0.67 -19.95
C TYR A 280 -4.55 0.54 -19.76
N GLU A 281 -5.31 0.89 -20.80
CA GLU A 281 -6.76 0.80 -20.82
C GLU A 281 -7.25 -0.65 -20.67
N ASP A 282 -6.61 -1.59 -21.36
CA ASP A 282 -6.94 -3.03 -21.27
C ASP A 282 -6.80 -3.53 -19.82
N VAL A 283 -5.69 -3.21 -19.17
CA VAL A 283 -5.47 -3.59 -17.77
C VAL A 283 -6.44 -2.90 -16.82
N CYS A 284 -6.83 -1.65 -17.10
CA CYS A 284 -7.81 -0.92 -16.31
C CYS A 284 -9.23 -1.50 -16.43
N HIS A 285 -9.57 -2.13 -17.56
CA HIS A 285 -10.84 -2.86 -17.74
C HIS A 285 -10.89 -4.17 -16.94
N GLY A 286 -9.73 -4.71 -16.55
CA GLY A 286 -9.60 -5.93 -15.74
C GLY A 286 -9.71 -7.23 -16.53
N ALA A 287 -10.24 -7.21 -17.74
CA ALA A 287 -10.25 -8.31 -18.70
C ALA A 287 -10.36 -7.75 -20.12
N TYR A 288 -9.67 -8.36 -21.05
CA TYR A 288 -9.66 -7.95 -22.46
C TYR A 288 -9.40 -9.16 -23.37
N ILE A 289 -9.64 -9.02 -24.66
CA ILE A 289 -9.45 -10.09 -25.63
C ILE A 289 -8.01 -10.05 -26.13
N VAL A 290 -7.24 -11.09 -25.83
CA VAL A 290 -5.83 -11.25 -26.29
C VAL A 290 -5.78 -11.93 -27.66
N SER A 291 -6.67 -12.89 -27.94
CA SER A 291 -6.76 -13.59 -29.21
C SER A 291 -8.22 -13.72 -29.61
N LYS A 292 -8.54 -13.27 -30.81
CA LYS A 292 -9.90 -13.42 -31.40
C LYS A 292 -10.00 -14.72 -32.15
N GLU A 293 -11.21 -15.25 -32.22
CA GLU A 293 -11.61 -16.35 -33.09
C GLU A 293 -11.50 -15.98 -34.57
N ASP A 294 -11.07 -16.93 -35.38
CA ASP A 294 -11.04 -16.78 -36.83
C ASP A 294 -12.36 -17.20 -37.51
N GLN A 295 -13.22 -17.92 -36.77
CA GLN A 295 -14.47 -18.49 -37.25
C GLN A 295 -15.60 -18.29 -36.22
N LYS A 296 -16.67 -19.10 -36.31
CA LYS A 296 -17.75 -19.07 -35.32
C LYS A 296 -17.22 -19.41 -33.93
N LEU A 297 -17.59 -18.58 -32.95
CA LEU A 297 -17.23 -18.77 -31.54
C LEU A 297 -17.87 -20.07 -31.01
N ASP A 298 -17.04 -21.04 -30.63
CA ASP A 298 -17.46 -22.30 -29.99
C ASP A 298 -17.19 -22.29 -28.46
N GLY A 299 -16.28 -21.42 -27.98
CA GLY A 299 -15.97 -21.33 -26.57
C GLY A 299 -15.08 -20.14 -26.25
N ILE A 300 -14.99 -19.80 -24.96
CA ILE A 300 -14.11 -18.74 -24.41
C ILE A 300 -13.18 -19.36 -23.40
N ILE A 301 -11.87 -19.12 -23.55
CA ILE A 301 -10.86 -19.50 -22.56
C ILE A 301 -10.48 -18.24 -21.80
N ILE A 302 -10.59 -18.28 -20.47
CA ILE A 302 -10.21 -17.18 -19.59
C ILE A 302 -8.92 -17.60 -18.87
N ALA A 303 -7.87 -16.76 -18.99
CA ALA A 303 -6.57 -16.98 -18.36
C ALA A 303 -6.16 -15.78 -17.52
N THR A 304 -5.27 -15.98 -16.56
CA THR A 304 -4.68 -14.91 -15.74
C THR A 304 -3.22 -15.22 -15.44
N ALA A 305 -2.34 -14.24 -15.58
CA ALA A 305 -0.89 -14.36 -15.36
C ALA A 305 -0.29 -15.58 -16.11
N VAL A 306 0.53 -16.38 -15.39
CA VAL A 306 1.24 -17.53 -15.95
C VAL A 306 0.33 -18.56 -16.67
N SER A 307 -0.94 -18.66 -16.30
CA SER A 307 -1.83 -19.62 -16.97
C SER A 307 -2.07 -19.27 -18.44
N TYR A 308 -1.91 -18.01 -18.85
CA TYR A 308 -2.03 -17.60 -20.25
C TYR A 308 -0.90 -18.19 -21.12
N THR A 309 0.34 -18.21 -20.60
CA THR A 309 1.50 -18.73 -21.36
C THR A 309 1.44 -20.23 -21.64
N HIS A 310 0.57 -20.96 -20.95
CA HIS A 310 0.31 -22.40 -21.18
C HIS A 310 -0.83 -22.69 -22.15
N LEU A 311 -1.55 -21.68 -22.61
CA LEU A 311 -2.69 -21.81 -23.52
C LEU A 311 -2.33 -21.62 -25.01
N ARG A 312 -1.06 -21.35 -25.32
CA ARG A 312 -0.54 -21.24 -26.69
C ARG A 312 -0.03 -22.57 -27.24
#